data_25bb6095a0c20d5b07356570dd8522b7
#
_entry.id   25bb6095a0c20d5b07356570dd8522b7
#
_cell.length_a   1.000
_cell.length_b   1.000
_cell.length_c   1.000
_cell.angle_alpha   90.00
_cell.angle_beta   90.00
_cell.angle_gamma   90.00
#
_symmetry.space_group_name_H-M   'P 1'
#
loop_
_entity.id
_entity.type
_entity.pdbx_description
1 polymer ?
#
loop_
_entity_poly.entity_id
_entity_poly.type
_entity_poly.pdbx_seq_one_letter_code
_entity_poly.pdbx_strand_id
1 'polypeptide(L)'
;LATEQRNIRLIVAYDGTELNGYQSQVNGITVQDCLEAALTKVCNEPISIYGASRTDAGVHAKFQVVTFFTTGRIPVDNLTRALIAHLPPFIVIRRAEEIPLDWRPRWKIVGKEYIYTIHNDVIEDPLGMRFHWHVKKPLNREAMVAAAKELEGTHDFTTLQGANSTPANPVKTMFAVSLKFNGPAVYIHVIGDGFLYHMVRNIAGLLVDVGLGRIEAAKIPELLAARNRRLIGKTAPPQGLCLEEIFFDEERRQAVIDSLHA
;
A
#
# COMPACT_ATOMS: atom_id res chain seq x y z
N LEU A 1 40.41 -6.09 -12.02
CA LEU A 1 39.54 -5.00 -12.42
C LEU A 1 38.50 -4.83 -11.32
N ALA A 2 38.50 -3.69 -10.62
CA ALA A 2 37.45 -3.36 -9.66
C ALA A 2 36.11 -3.37 -10.41
N THR A 3 35.17 -4.19 -9.94
CA THR A 3 33.80 -4.21 -10.48
C THR A 3 33.11 -2.91 -10.07
N GLU A 4 32.60 -2.18 -11.03
CA GLU A 4 31.89 -0.92 -10.80
C GLU A 4 30.58 -1.21 -10.05
N GLN A 5 30.28 -0.41 -9.02
CA GLN A 5 29.05 -0.53 -8.25
C GLN A 5 27.87 -0.06 -9.10
N ARG A 6 26.79 -0.80 -9.08
CA ARG A 6 25.53 -0.53 -9.79
C ARG A 6 24.43 -0.31 -8.79
N ASN A 7 23.46 0.53 -9.09
CA ASN A 7 22.22 0.72 -8.33
C ASN A 7 21.05 0.19 -9.15
N ILE A 8 20.34 -0.80 -8.63
CA ILE A 8 19.26 -1.48 -9.33
C ILE A 8 17.93 -1.15 -8.65
N ARG A 9 16.93 -0.78 -9.45
CA ARG A 9 15.53 -0.63 -9.03
C ARG A 9 14.72 -1.83 -9.47
N LEU A 10 13.94 -2.40 -8.55
CA LEU A 10 12.98 -3.45 -8.79
C LEU A 10 11.55 -2.92 -8.55
N ILE A 11 10.64 -3.28 -9.45
CA ILE A 11 9.20 -3.19 -9.22
C ILE A 11 8.72 -4.58 -8.79
N VAL A 12 8.17 -4.66 -7.59
CA VAL A 12 7.81 -5.91 -6.93
C VAL A 12 6.31 -5.96 -6.68
N ALA A 13 5.68 -7.07 -7.02
CA ALA A 13 4.31 -7.38 -6.63
C ALA A 13 4.29 -8.58 -5.69
N TYR A 14 3.36 -8.58 -4.73
CA TYR A 14 3.20 -9.72 -3.82
C TYR A 14 1.78 -9.86 -3.28
N ASP A 15 1.37 -11.13 -3.09
CA ASP A 15 0.27 -11.51 -2.22
C ASP A 15 0.82 -11.57 -0.78
N GLY A 16 0.34 -10.66 0.07
CA GLY A 16 0.82 -10.50 1.45
C GLY A 16 0.25 -11.52 2.44
N THR A 17 -0.66 -12.40 2.02
CA THR A 17 -1.41 -13.30 2.92
C THR A 17 -0.50 -14.14 3.82
N GLU A 18 0.59 -14.68 3.26
CA GLU A 18 1.54 -15.54 3.97
C GLU A 18 2.72 -14.73 4.58
N LEU A 19 2.69 -13.40 4.45
CA LEU A 19 3.82 -12.54 4.81
C LEU A 19 3.54 -11.71 6.07
N ASN A 20 4.52 -11.61 6.94
CA ASN A 20 4.51 -10.73 8.11
C ASN A 20 4.84 -9.27 7.76
N GLY A 21 4.35 -8.82 6.61
CA GLY A 21 4.57 -7.48 6.09
C GLY A 21 5.86 -7.34 5.29
N TYR A 22 6.19 -6.09 4.97
CA TYR A 22 7.34 -5.79 4.13
C TYR A 22 8.67 -5.88 4.88
N GLN A 23 8.77 -5.22 6.03
CA GLN A 23 10.05 -5.02 6.73
C GLN A 23 10.46 -6.25 7.53
N SER A 24 11.75 -6.61 7.43
CA SER A 24 12.38 -7.67 8.23
C SER A 24 12.10 -7.51 9.72
N GLN A 25 11.73 -8.58 10.37
CA GLN A 25 11.43 -8.67 11.80
C GLN A 25 11.67 -10.09 12.33
N VAL A 26 11.80 -10.24 13.64
CA VAL A 26 12.17 -11.52 14.26
C VAL A 26 11.13 -12.63 14.05
N ASN A 27 9.85 -12.25 13.92
CA ASN A 27 8.75 -13.20 13.84
C ASN A 27 8.18 -13.30 12.42
N GLY A 28 8.43 -14.42 11.75
CA GLY A 28 7.82 -14.78 10.46
C GLY A 28 8.57 -14.27 9.23
N ILE A 29 8.09 -14.68 8.07
CA ILE A 29 8.68 -14.40 6.76
C ILE A 29 8.21 -13.02 6.28
N THR A 30 9.13 -12.18 5.80
CA THR A 30 8.82 -10.86 5.26
C THR A 30 9.23 -10.73 3.79
N VAL A 31 8.66 -9.73 3.10
CA VAL A 31 9.06 -9.42 1.72
C VAL A 31 10.55 -9.11 1.63
N GLN A 32 11.07 -8.33 2.59
CA GLN A 32 12.47 -7.93 2.65
C GLN A 32 13.39 -9.16 2.77
N ASP A 33 13.12 -10.07 3.68
CA ASP A 33 13.94 -11.27 3.90
C ASP A 33 13.96 -12.15 2.64
N CYS A 34 12.82 -12.36 1.99
CA CYS A 34 12.73 -13.12 0.75
C CYS A 34 13.55 -12.49 -0.38
N LEU A 35 13.46 -11.17 -0.55
CA LEU A 35 14.17 -10.45 -1.60
C LEU A 35 15.69 -10.44 -1.35
N GLU A 36 16.12 -10.14 -0.11
CA GLU A 36 17.55 -10.11 0.25
C GLU A 36 18.20 -11.50 0.09
N ALA A 37 17.50 -12.56 0.51
CA ALA A 37 17.98 -13.93 0.33
C ALA A 37 18.10 -14.33 -1.15
N ALA A 38 17.10 -14.00 -1.98
CA ALA A 38 17.12 -14.29 -3.42
C ALA A 38 18.22 -13.48 -4.14
N LEU A 39 18.31 -12.20 -3.85
CA LEU A 39 19.31 -11.29 -4.44
C LEU A 39 20.75 -11.70 -4.06
N THR A 40 20.97 -12.05 -2.79
CA THR A 40 22.27 -12.54 -2.32
C THR A 40 22.74 -13.77 -3.10
N LYS A 41 21.83 -14.72 -3.39
CA LYS A 41 22.15 -15.89 -4.22
C LYS A 41 22.44 -15.52 -5.67
N VAL A 42 21.63 -14.65 -6.26
CA VAL A 42 21.73 -14.29 -7.68
C VAL A 42 22.94 -13.39 -7.95
N CYS A 43 23.26 -12.46 -7.05
CA CYS A 43 24.40 -11.55 -7.19
C CYS A 43 25.70 -12.15 -6.67
N ASN A 44 25.63 -13.26 -5.92
CA ASN A 44 26.76 -13.92 -5.24
C ASN A 44 27.52 -12.98 -4.29
N GLU A 45 26.80 -12.09 -3.63
CA GLU A 45 27.32 -11.16 -2.62
C GLU A 45 26.18 -10.79 -1.62
N PRO A 46 26.49 -10.42 -0.37
CA PRO A 46 25.46 -9.95 0.57
C PRO A 46 24.75 -8.72 0.05
N ILE A 47 23.42 -8.80 -0.05
CA ILE A 47 22.58 -7.68 -0.53
C ILE A 47 21.66 -7.19 0.58
N SER A 48 21.62 -5.88 0.77
CA SER A 48 20.62 -5.18 1.55
C SER A 48 19.75 -4.29 0.66
N ILE A 49 18.43 -4.28 0.89
CA ILE A 49 17.49 -3.55 0.06
C ILE A 49 16.91 -2.32 0.77
N TYR A 50 16.51 -1.33 -0.02
CA TYR A 50 15.82 -0.12 0.42
C TYR A 50 14.44 -0.05 -0.22
N GLY A 51 13.39 -0.16 0.59
CA GLY A 51 11.99 -0.09 0.12
C GLY A 51 11.42 1.32 0.16
N ALA A 52 10.59 1.64 -0.83
CA ALA A 52 9.88 2.92 -0.94
C ALA A 52 8.71 3.03 0.05
N SER A 53 8.05 1.92 0.34
CA SER A 53 6.92 1.86 1.26
C SER A 53 7.04 0.65 2.18
N ARG A 54 6.40 0.73 3.35
CA ARG A 54 6.18 -0.42 4.23
C ARG A 54 4.72 -0.80 4.11
N THR A 55 4.46 -2.11 4.07
CA THR A 55 3.11 -2.68 4.17
C THR A 55 3.02 -3.54 5.42
N ASP A 56 1.84 -3.58 6.04
CA ASP A 56 1.59 -4.40 7.23
C ASP A 56 1.50 -5.89 6.87
N ALA A 57 1.54 -6.75 7.88
CA ALA A 57 1.25 -8.18 7.71
C ALA A 57 -0.12 -8.40 7.03
N GLY A 58 -0.16 -9.27 6.02
CA GLY A 58 -1.35 -9.57 5.25
C GLY A 58 -1.74 -8.54 4.17
N VAL A 59 -0.99 -7.45 4.02
CA VAL A 59 -1.24 -6.40 3.02
C VAL A 59 -0.49 -6.73 1.73
N HIS A 60 -1.17 -6.55 0.60
CA HIS A 60 -0.65 -6.84 -0.74
C HIS A 60 0.04 -5.62 -1.38
N ALA A 61 0.75 -5.86 -2.47
CA ALA A 61 1.26 -4.80 -3.33
C ALA A 61 1.30 -5.24 -4.79
N LYS A 62 0.92 -4.33 -5.69
CA LYS A 62 1.13 -4.46 -7.14
C LYS A 62 2.37 -3.72 -7.61
N PHE A 63 2.77 -2.67 -6.88
CA PHE A 63 3.84 -1.75 -7.30
C PHE A 63 4.71 -1.30 -6.12
N GLN A 64 5.31 -2.24 -5.39
CA GLN A 64 6.35 -1.91 -4.42
C GLN A 64 7.65 -1.59 -5.16
N VAL A 65 8.32 -0.53 -4.76
CA VAL A 65 9.61 -0.12 -5.34
C VAL A 65 10.73 -0.41 -4.34
N VAL A 66 11.74 -1.13 -4.81
CA VAL A 66 12.90 -1.54 -4.02
C VAL A 66 14.16 -1.19 -4.79
N THR A 67 15.20 -0.74 -4.09
CA THR A 67 16.54 -0.56 -4.68
C THR A 67 17.59 -1.30 -3.89
N PHE A 68 18.67 -1.66 -4.56
CA PHE A 68 19.86 -2.25 -3.94
C PHE A 68 21.11 -1.93 -4.75
N PHE A 69 22.25 -2.01 -4.09
CA PHE A 69 23.56 -1.90 -4.71
C PHE A 69 24.16 -3.27 -4.94
N THR A 70 24.84 -3.43 -6.08
CA THR A 70 25.55 -4.66 -6.42
C THR A 70 26.80 -4.38 -7.25
N THR A 71 27.81 -5.23 -7.12
CA THR A 71 28.97 -5.35 -8.02
C THR A 71 28.80 -6.53 -8.98
N GLY A 72 27.70 -7.27 -8.84
CA GLY A 72 27.37 -8.44 -9.66
C GLY A 72 27.22 -8.09 -11.15
N ARG A 73 27.66 -9.00 -12.02
CA ARG A 73 27.74 -8.80 -13.48
C ARG A 73 26.49 -9.25 -14.23
N ILE A 74 25.47 -9.77 -13.52
CA ILE A 74 24.26 -10.25 -14.18
C ILE A 74 23.61 -9.06 -14.96
N PRO A 75 23.27 -9.22 -16.25
CA PRO A 75 22.55 -8.21 -16.99
C PRO A 75 21.19 -7.94 -16.34
N VAL A 76 20.78 -6.67 -16.25
CA VAL A 76 19.54 -6.27 -15.58
C VAL A 76 18.31 -6.93 -16.20
N ASP A 77 18.29 -7.14 -17.51
CA ASP A 77 17.20 -7.81 -18.25
C ASP A 77 17.05 -9.29 -17.84
N ASN A 78 18.12 -9.93 -17.39
CA ASN A 78 18.12 -11.32 -16.92
C ASN A 78 17.79 -11.44 -15.43
N LEU A 79 17.85 -10.35 -14.69
CA LEU A 79 17.70 -10.35 -13.23
C LEU A 79 16.32 -10.85 -12.80
N THR A 80 15.25 -10.40 -13.47
CA THR A 80 13.88 -10.86 -13.19
C THR A 80 13.76 -12.38 -13.32
N ARG A 81 14.29 -12.95 -14.41
CA ARG A 81 14.24 -14.40 -14.64
C ARG A 81 15.08 -15.17 -13.60
N ALA A 82 16.26 -14.66 -13.27
CA ALA A 82 17.13 -15.30 -12.28
C ALA A 82 16.49 -15.31 -10.88
N LEU A 83 15.79 -14.25 -10.50
CA LEU A 83 15.14 -14.14 -9.19
C LEU A 83 13.93 -15.06 -9.04
N ILE A 84 13.16 -15.33 -10.12
CA ILE A 84 11.98 -16.23 -10.08
C ILE A 84 12.33 -17.59 -9.47
N ALA A 85 13.52 -18.14 -9.75
CA ALA A 85 13.95 -19.45 -9.26
C ALA A 85 14.23 -19.47 -7.73
N HIS A 86 14.33 -18.30 -7.09
CA HIS A 86 14.72 -18.15 -5.69
C HIS A 86 13.67 -17.45 -4.83
N LEU A 87 12.60 -16.92 -5.44
CA LEU A 87 11.50 -16.27 -4.73
C LEU A 87 10.33 -17.23 -4.52
N PRO A 88 9.59 -17.10 -3.42
CA PRO A 88 8.34 -17.81 -3.25
C PRO A 88 7.31 -17.36 -4.32
N PRO A 89 6.36 -18.23 -4.72
CA PRO A 89 5.45 -17.96 -5.85
C PRO A 89 4.53 -16.74 -5.65
N PHE A 90 4.38 -16.28 -4.42
CA PHE A 90 3.57 -15.11 -4.07
C PHE A 90 4.37 -13.78 -4.09
N ILE A 91 5.66 -13.79 -4.50
CA ILE A 91 6.48 -12.57 -4.73
C ILE A 91 7.01 -12.60 -6.16
N VAL A 92 6.72 -11.57 -6.94
CA VAL A 92 7.08 -11.47 -8.35
C VAL A 92 7.80 -10.16 -8.63
N ILE A 93 8.92 -10.24 -9.36
CA ILE A 93 9.60 -9.05 -9.90
C ILE A 93 8.97 -8.74 -11.25
N ARG A 94 8.29 -7.59 -11.34
CA ARG A 94 7.65 -7.13 -12.58
C ARG A 94 8.61 -6.45 -13.53
N ARG A 95 9.60 -5.74 -12.96
CA ARG A 95 10.60 -4.98 -13.73
C ARG A 95 11.87 -4.83 -12.91
N ALA A 96 13.00 -4.87 -13.59
CA ALA A 96 14.30 -4.50 -13.07
C ALA A 96 14.94 -3.46 -13.99
N GLU A 97 15.61 -2.46 -13.45
CA GLU A 97 16.29 -1.43 -14.23
C GLU A 97 17.47 -0.86 -13.46
N GLU A 98 18.51 -0.47 -14.18
CA GLU A 98 19.65 0.22 -13.61
C GLU A 98 19.36 1.73 -13.53
N ILE A 99 19.68 2.31 -12.38
CA ILE A 99 19.37 3.70 -12.06
C ILE A 99 20.63 4.41 -11.55
N PRO A 100 20.67 5.77 -11.56
CA PRO A 100 21.81 6.52 -11.04
C PRO A 100 22.17 6.11 -9.60
N LEU A 101 23.48 6.11 -9.30
CA LEU A 101 24.00 5.69 -8.00
C LEU A 101 23.48 6.53 -6.82
N ASP A 102 23.17 7.77 -7.02
CA ASP A 102 22.62 8.70 -6.03
C ASP A 102 21.11 8.60 -5.86
N TRP A 103 20.40 7.88 -6.75
CA TRP A 103 18.95 7.73 -6.66
C TRP A 103 18.53 6.92 -5.42
N ARG A 104 17.53 7.40 -4.69
CA ARG A 104 16.94 6.74 -3.52
C ARG A 104 15.41 6.72 -3.62
N PRO A 105 14.74 5.58 -3.29
CA PRO A 105 13.31 5.43 -3.54
C PRO A 105 12.45 6.41 -2.75
N ARG A 106 12.88 6.83 -1.55
CA ARG A 106 12.06 7.69 -0.69
C ARG A 106 12.16 9.19 -0.99
N TRP A 107 13.18 9.63 -1.72
CA TRP A 107 13.43 11.06 -1.89
C TRP A 107 12.61 11.73 -3.00
N LYS A 108 12.07 10.94 -3.91
CA LYS A 108 11.34 11.43 -5.09
C LYS A 108 9.88 10.97 -5.14
N ILE A 109 9.35 10.47 -4.03
CA ILE A 109 7.94 10.06 -3.99
C ILE A 109 7.07 11.32 -3.92
N VAL A 110 6.21 11.50 -4.91
CA VAL A 110 5.22 12.59 -4.98
C VAL A 110 3.82 12.12 -4.58
N GLY A 111 3.64 10.84 -4.33
CA GLY A 111 2.39 10.26 -3.84
C GLY A 111 2.40 8.74 -3.89
N LYS A 112 1.40 8.14 -3.24
CA LYS A 112 1.12 6.70 -3.27
C LYS A 112 -0.37 6.49 -3.40
N GLU A 113 -0.73 5.46 -4.16
CA GLU A 113 -2.10 4.96 -4.22
C GLU A 113 -2.19 3.64 -3.48
N TYR A 114 -3.22 3.54 -2.63
CA TYR A 114 -3.71 2.31 -2.06
C TYR A 114 -5.14 2.07 -2.50
N ILE A 115 -5.46 0.82 -2.79
CA ILE A 115 -6.85 0.39 -3.01
C ILE A 115 -7.23 -0.55 -1.88
N TYR A 116 -8.35 -0.25 -1.23
CA TYR A 116 -8.99 -1.16 -0.28
C TYR A 116 -10.23 -1.77 -0.92
N THR A 117 -10.28 -3.10 -1.01
CA THR A 117 -11.39 -3.83 -1.63
C THR A 117 -12.32 -4.41 -0.59
N ILE A 118 -13.62 -4.19 -0.77
CA ILE A 118 -14.71 -4.78 0.02
C ILE A 118 -15.59 -5.61 -0.91
N HIS A 119 -15.98 -6.80 -0.45
CA HIS A 119 -17.06 -7.59 -1.03
C HIS A 119 -18.32 -7.37 -0.20
N ASN A 120 -19.27 -6.57 -0.74
CA ASN A 120 -20.51 -6.22 -0.06
C ASN A 120 -21.67 -7.06 -0.57
N ASP A 121 -21.80 -8.25 -0.05
CA ASP A 121 -22.87 -9.21 -0.35
C ASP A 121 -23.16 -10.05 0.89
N VAL A 122 -24.35 -10.67 0.92
CA VAL A 122 -24.71 -11.65 1.98
C VAL A 122 -23.83 -12.90 1.87
N ILE A 123 -23.49 -13.30 0.62
CA ILE A 123 -22.70 -14.48 0.30
C ILE A 123 -21.24 -14.07 0.06
N GLU A 124 -20.30 -14.80 0.66
CA GLU A 124 -18.87 -14.61 0.46
C GLU A 124 -18.41 -15.13 -0.92
N ASP A 125 -17.44 -14.45 -1.53
CA ASP A 125 -16.71 -14.96 -2.69
C ASP A 125 -15.47 -15.76 -2.25
N PRO A 126 -15.51 -17.11 -2.30
CA PRO A 126 -14.40 -17.95 -1.84
C PRO A 126 -13.13 -17.81 -2.70
N LEU A 127 -13.23 -17.33 -3.94
CA LEU A 127 -12.06 -17.14 -4.81
C LEU A 127 -11.36 -15.82 -4.55
N GLY A 128 -12.11 -14.82 -4.10
CA GLY A 128 -11.59 -13.49 -3.80
C GLY A 128 -11.25 -13.23 -2.32
N MET A 129 -11.62 -14.12 -1.40
CA MET A 129 -11.55 -13.90 0.06
C MET A 129 -10.17 -13.49 0.60
N ARG A 130 -9.09 -13.78 -0.12
CA ARG A 130 -7.73 -13.35 0.24
C ARG A 130 -7.45 -11.88 -0.12
N PHE A 131 -8.32 -11.23 -0.93
CA PHE A 131 -8.06 -9.92 -1.52
C PHE A 131 -9.16 -8.89 -1.25
N HIS A 132 -10.11 -9.21 -0.35
CA HIS A 132 -11.15 -8.28 0.04
C HIS A 132 -11.60 -8.49 1.51
N TRP A 133 -12.31 -7.50 2.01
CA TRP A 133 -13.06 -7.60 3.26
C TRP A 133 -14.52 -7.92 2.97
N HIS A 134 -15.02 -9.06 3.44
CA HIS A 134 -16.43 -9.40 3.32
C HIS A 134 -17.29 -8.62 4.32
N VAL A 135 -18.22 -7.83 3.82
CA VAL A 135 -19.20 -7.07 4.60
C VAL A 135 -20.62 -7.49 4.19
N LYS A 136 -21.26 -8.30 5.03
CA LYS A 136 -22.58 -8.90 4.74
C LYS A 136 -23.75 -7.92 4.72
N LYS A 137 -23.69 -6.88 5.57
CA LYS A 137 -24.78 -5.90 5.67
C LYS A 137 -24.71 -4.93 4.49
N PRO A 138 -25.87 -4.55 3.90
CA PRO A 138 -25.89 -3.54 2.85
C PRO A 138 -25.22 -2.23 3.32
N LEU A 139 -24.44 -1.64 2.45
CA LEU A 139 -23.76 -0.36 2.68
C LEU A 139 -24.48 0.75 1.90
N ASN A 140 -24.71 1.88 2.55
CA ASN A 140 -25.17 3.10 1.89
C ASN A 140 -23.99 3.72 1.11
N ARG A 141 -23.97 3.49 -0.21
CA ARG A 141 -22.89 3.90 -1.11
C ARG A 141 -22.77 5.42 -1.22
N GLU A 142 -23.91 6.13 -1.26
CA GLU A 142 -23.98 7.59 -1.36
C GLU A 142 -23.38 8.24 -0.10
N ALA A 143 -23.71 7.72 1.09
CA ALA A 143 -23.14 8.19 2.33
C ALA A 143 -21.61 7.94 2.40
N MET A 144 -21.13 6.79 1.90
CA MET A 144 -19.71 6.50 1.83
C MET A 144 -18.97 7.46 0.89
N VAL A 145 -19.55 7.78 -0.27
CA VAL A 145 -18.96 8.74 -1.22
C VAL A 145 -18.91 10.14 -0.61
N ALA A 146 -19.98 10.58 0.07
CA ALA A 146 -19.99 11.86 0.76
C ALA A 146 -18.90 11.93 1.85
N ALA A 147 -18.77 10.86 2.63
CA ALA A 147 -17.73 10.75 3.67
C ALA A 147 -16.30 10.74 3.11
N ALA A 148 -16.07 10.11 1.98
CA ALA A 148 -14.77 10.06 1.34
C ALA A 148 -14.26 11.46 0.96
N LYS A 149 -15.13 12.32 0.47
CA LYS A 149 -14.79 13.72 0.12
C LYS A 149 -14.34 14.54 1.33
N GLU A 150 -14.89 14.29 2.50
CA GLU A 150 -14.50 14.98 3.75
C GLU A 150 -13.09 14.58 4.22
N LEU A 151 -12.50 13.52 3.65
CA LEU A 151 -11.14 13.08 3.96
C LEU A 151 -10.09 13.67 3.02
N GLU A 152 -10.50 14.30 1.92
CA GLU A 152 -9.59 14.95 0.97
C GLU A 152 -9.01 16.24 1.53
N GLY A 153 -7.84 16.61 1.03
CA GLY A 153 -7.12 17.80 1.50
C GLY A 153 -6.06 17.51 2.56
N THR A 154 -5.58 18.57 3.19
CA THR A 154 -4.52 18.51 4.20
C THR A 154 -5.11 18.57 5.60
N HIS A 155 -4.96 17.49 6.36
CA HIS A 155 -5.51 17.35 7.70
C HIS A 155 -4.51 16.71 8.66
N ASP A 156 -4.75 16.90 9.95
CA ASP A 156 -4.13 16.10 11.01
C ASP A 156 -4.89 14.76 11.11
N PHE A 157 -4.28 13.67 10.65
CA PHE A 157 -4.88 12.35 10.62
C PHE A 157 -4.61 11.50 11.89
N THR A 158 -4.29 12.12 13.02
CA THR A 158 -4.08 11.39 14.29
C THR A 158 -5.25 10.48 14.65
N THR A 159 -6.50 10.90 14.39
CA THR A 159 -7.70 10.05 14.61
C THR A 159 -7.65 8.75 13.78
N LEU A 160 -7.06 8.78 12.61
CA LEU A 160 -6.95 7.61 11.70
C LEU A 160 -5.64 6.85 11.84
N GLN A 161 -4.80 7.22 12.80
CA GLN A 161 -3.56 6.50 13.10
C GLN A 161 -3.81 5.19 13.84
N GLY A 162 -3.01 4.16 13.56
CA GLY A 162 -3.01 2.91 14.32
C GLY A 162 -2.54 3.13 15.76
N ALA A 163 -3.10 2.37 16.69
CA ALA A 163 -2.71 2.41 18.10
C ALA A 163 -1.20 2.08 18.26
N ASN A 164 -0.60 2.62 19.33
CA ASN A 164 0.81 2.38 19.70
C ASN A 164 1.85 2.82 18.64
N SER A 165 1.53 3.82 17.83
CA SER A 165 2.51 4.46 16.96
C SER A 165 2.58 5.96 17.21
N THR A 166 3.78 6.53 17.10
CA THR A 166 4.00 7.96 17.27
C THR A 166 4.68 8.48 16.00
N PRO A 167 3.93 9.07 15.06
CA PRO A 167 4.50 9.62 13.84
C PRO A 167 5.23 10.93 14.13
N ALA A 168 6.31 11.19 13.40
CA ALA A 168 7.00 12.48 13.45
C ALA A 168 6.12 13.63 12.93
N ASN A 169 5.23 13.35 11.95
CA ASN A 169 4.29 14.32 11.40
C ASN A 169 2.94 13.63 11.07
N PRO A 170 1.86 13.89 11.85
CA PRO A 170 0.53 13.35 11.59
C PRO A 170 -0.23 14.09 10.48
N VAL A 171 0.23 15.27 10.07
CA VAL A 171 -0.41 16.04 8.99
C VAL A 171 -0.04 15.41 7.66
N LYS A 172 -1.05 15.06 6.88
CA LYS A 172 -0.93 14.46 5.53
C LYS A 172 -1.88 15.14 4.57
N THR A 173 -1.57 15.03 3.29
CA THR A 173 -2.43 15.49 2.21
C THR A 173 -3.00 14.30 1.47
N MET A 174 -4.33 14.14 1.50
CA MET A 174 -5.04 13.20 0.63
C MET A 174 -5.42 13.92 -0.65
N PHE A 175 -4.80 13.53 -1.75
CA PHE A 175 -5.07 14.10 -3.08
C PHE A 175 -6.40 13.62 -3.65
N ALA A 176 -6.81 12.38 -3.32
CA ALA A 176 -8.10 11.81 -3.66
C ALA A 176 -8.47 10.68 -2.70
N VAL A 177 -9.76 10.63 -2.34
CA VAL A 177 -10.40 9.48 -1.68
C VAL A 177 -11.66 9.16 -2.47
N SER A 178 -11.61 8.19 -3.36
CA SER A 178 -12.69 7.88 -4.31
C SER A 178 -13.18 6.46 -4.15
N LEU A 179 -14.46 6.25 -4.42
CA LEU A 179 -15.08 4.93 -4.41
C LEU A 179 -15.55 4.54 -5.82
N LYS A 180 -15.18 3.35 -6.24
CA LYS A 180 -15.72 2.72 -7.46
C LYS A 180 -16.51 1.47 -7.06
N PHE A 181 -17.61 1.23 -7.77
CA PHE A 181 -18.52 0.11 -7.50
C PHE A 181 -18.65 -0.77 -8.73
N ASN A 182 -18.53 -2.08 -8.54
CA ASN A 182 -18.76 -3.07 -9.59
C ASN A 182 -19.52 -4.26 -9.00
N GLY A 183 -20.84 -4.27 -9.17
CA GLY A 183 -21.71 -5.25 -8.51
C GLY A 183 -21.52 -5.22 -6.98
N PRO A 184 -21.15 -6.34 -6.34
CA PRO A 184 -20.89 -6.40 -4.91
C PRO A 184 -19.52 -5.82 -4.51
N ALA A 185 -18.62 -5.60 -5.44
CA ALA A 185 -17.30 -5.08 -5.14
C ALA A 185 -17.33 -3.56 -4.94
N VAL A 186 -16.69 -3.12 -3.86
CA VAL A 186 -16.44 -1.69 -3.55
C VAL A 186 -14.93 -1.51 -3.47
N TYR A 187 -14.41 -0.63 -4.30
CA TYR A 187 -13.01 -0.24 -4.34
C TYR A 187 -12.86 1.16 -3.75
N ILE A 188 -12.12 1.28 -2.67
CA ILE A 188 -11.77 2.55 -2.03
C ILE A 188 -10.36 2.91 -2.47
N HIS A 189 -10.23 3.90 -3.36
CA HIS A 189 -8.97 4.45 -3.81
C HIS A 189 -8.54 5.57 -2.87
N VAL A 190 -7.33 5.51 -2.35
CA VAL A 190 -6.76 6.53 -1.46
C VAL A 190 -5.40 6.94 -2.02
N ILE A 191 -5.29 8.18 -2.49
CA ILE A 191 -4.06 8.77 -3.02
C ILE A 191 -3.60 9.88 -2.08
N GLY A 192 -2.38 9.78 -1.55
CA GLY A 192 -1.84 10.76 -0.60
C GLY A 192 -0.33 10.92 -0.70
N ASP A 193 0.20 11.99 -0.08
CA ASP A 193 1.64 12.26 0.03
C ASP A 193 2.37 11.26 0.92
N GLY A 194 1.63 10.64 1.84
CA GLY A 194 2.10 9.64 2.77
C GLY A 194 0.98 9.16 3.70
N PHE A 195 1.25 8.09 4.42
CA PHE A 195 0.26 7.47 5.30
C PHE A 195 0.85 7.16 6.66
N LEU A 196 0.04 7.33 7.70
CA LEU A 196 0.34 6.89 9.04
C LEU A 196 0.13 5.37 9.15
N TYR A 197 0.68 4.78 10.19
CA TYR A 197 0.47 3.36 10.49
C TYR A 197 -1.02 3.03 10.54
N HIS A 198 -1.46 2.01 9.82
CA HIS A 198 -2.86 1.55 9.65
C HIS A 198 -3.83 2.58 9.05
N MET A 199 -3.39 3.75 8.62
CA MET A 199 -4.28 4.87 8.24
C MET A 199 -5.29 4.48 7.15
N VAL A 200 -4.88 3.87 6.04
CA VAL A 200 -5.80 3.49 4.95
C VAL A 200 -6.80 2.44 5.41
N ARG A 201 -6.40 1.48 6.25
CA ARG A 201 -7.30 0.50 6.83
C ARG A 201 -8.31 1.14 7.79
N ASN A 202 -7.90 2.19 8.51
CA ASN A 202 -8.80 2.96 9.38
C ASN A 202 -9.76 3.83 8.56
N ILE A 203 -9.31 4.39 7.42
CA ILE A 203 -10.19 5.05 6.43
C ILE A 203 -11.26 4.06 5.95
N ALA A 204 -10.85 2.87 5.51
CA ALA A 204 -11.78 1.84 5.05
C ALA A 204 -12.79 1.43 6.14
N GLY A 205 -12.33 1.24 7.38
CA GLY A 205 -13.19 0.94 8.52
C GLY A 205 -14.20 2.06 8.82
N LEU A 206 -13.74 3.31 8.80
CA LEU A 206 -14.59 4.50 8.99
C LEU A 206 -15.65 4.61 7.89
N LEU A 207 -15.27 4.44 6.63
CA LEU A 207 -16.22 4.49 5.50
C LEU A 207 -17.26 3.37 5.59
N VAL A 208 -16.89 2.16 6.04
CA VAL A 208 -17.84 1.07 6.32
C VAL A 208 -18.78 1.44 7.46
N ASP A 209 -18.31 2.06 8.53
CA ASP A 209 -19.17 2.50 9.63
C ASP A 209 -20.15 3.59 9.16
N VAL A 210 -19.74 4.47 8.26
CA VAL A 210 -20.65 5.42 7.60
C VAL A 210 -21.69 4.68 6.72
N GLY A 211 -21.22 3.74 5.88
CA GLY A 211 -22.11 2.94 5.02
C GLY A 211 -23.15 2.13 5.80
N LEU A 212 -22.82 1.72 7.03
CA LEU A 212 -23.72 1.02 7.96
C LEU A 212 -24.61 1.97 8.77
N GLY A 213 -24.52 3.29 8.57
CA GLY A 213 -25.29 4.29 9.31
C GLY A 213 -24.91 4.46 10.77
N ARG A 214 -23.70 4.04 11.17
CA ARG A 214 -23.18 4.17 12.55
C ARG A 214 -22.60 5.56 12.80
N ILE A 215 -22.06 6.17 11.74
CA ILE A 215 -21.44 7.49 11.74
C ILE A 215 -22.04 8.27 10.56
N GLU A 216 -22.41 9.51 10.78
CA GLU A 216 -22.85 10.41 9.71
C GLU A 216 -21.65 11.00 8.96
N ALA A 217 -21.70 11.10 7.63
CA ALA A 217 -20.61 11.64 6.81
C ALA A 217 -20.20 13.05 7.27
N ALA A 218 -21.18 13.91 7.60
CA ALA A 218 -20.95 15.28 8.08
C ALA A 218 -20.14 15.36 9.41
N LYS A 219 -19.98 14.25 10.15
CA LYS A 219 -19.18 14.20 11.38
C LYS A 219 -17.69 13.99 11.15
N ILE A 220 -17.25 13.66 9.94
CA ILE A 220 -15.85 13.38 9.64
C ILE A 220 -14.91 14.53 10.00
N PRO A 221 -15.21 15.80 9.64
CA PRO A 221 -14.34 16.93 10.04
C PRO A 221 -14.19 17.06 11.55
N GLU A 222 -15.27 16.84 12.31
CA GLU A 222 -15.24 16.86 13.79
C GLU A 222 -14.37 15.70 14.33
N LEU A 223 -14.51 14.50 13.77
CA LEU A 223 -13.70 13.34 14.16
C LEU A 223 -12.21 13.54 13.89
N LEU A 224 -11.84 14.15 12.77
CA LEU A 224 -10.45 14.49 12.48
C LEU A 224 -9.92 15.54 13.47
N ALA A 225 -10.69 16.60 13.72
CA ALA A 225 -10.31 17.66 14.65
C ALA A 225 -10.11 17.17 16.09
N ALA A 226 -10.84 16.12 16.50
CA ALA A 226 -10.74 15.54 17.84
C ALA A 226 -9.40 14.82 18.10
N ARG A 227 -8.62 14.45 17.10
CA ARG A 227 -7.31 13.76 17.21
C ARG A 227 -7.34 12.55 18.14
N ASN A 228 -8.43 11.81 18.12
CA ASN A 228 -8.68 10.73 19.05
C ASN A 228 -9.09 9.44 18.34
N ARG A 229 -8.18 8.46 18.26
CA ARG A 229 -8.39 7.15 17.64
C ARG A 229 -9.60 6.38 18.21
N ARG A 230 -9.98 6.62 19.47
CA ARG A 230 -11.07 5.89 20.13
C ARG A 230 -12.46 6.26 19.59
N LEU A 231 -12.58 7.37 18.85
CA LEU A 231 -13.83 7.83 18.26
C LEU A 231 -14.22 7.09 16.98
N ILE A 232 -13.29 6.36 16.38
CA ILE A 232 -13.57 5.57 15.18
C ILE A 232 -13.56 4.07 15.49
N GLY A 233 -14.25 3.31 14.66
CA GLY A 233 -14.43 1.87 14.82
C GLY A 233 -13.16 1.03 14.64
N LYS A 234 -13.36 -0.24 14.31
CA LYS A 234 -12.28 -1.21 14.14
C LYS A 234 -11.43 -0.89 12.89
N THR A 235 -10.14 -1.13 12.98
CA THR A 235 -9.26 -1.18 11.81
C THR A 235 -9.73 -2.28 10.87
N ALA A 236 -9.92 -1.94 9.60
CA ALA A 236 -10.31 -2.91 8.58
C ALA A 236 -9.24 -4.02 8.41
N PRO A 237 -9.63 -5.25 8.06
CA PRO A 237 -8.71 -6.38 7.88
C PRO A 237 -7.63 -6.08 6.84
N PRO A 238 -6.40 -6.65 6.96
CA PRO A 238 -5.30 -6.32 6.07
C PRO A 238 -5.49 -6.84 4.65
N GLN A 239 -6.14 -7.99 4.46
CA GLN A 239 -6.28 -8.66 3.16
C GLN A 239 -7.08 -7.87 2.12
N GLY A 240 -7.85 -6.86 2.52
CA GLY A 240 -8.51 -5.96 1.57
C GLY A 240 -7.59 -4.88 1.01
N LEU A 241 -6.40 -4.67 1.60
CA LEU A 241 -5.52 -3.56 1.25
C LEU A 241 -4.41 -3.97 0.27
N CYS A 242 -4.25 -3.18 -0.78
CA CYS A 242 -3.17 -3.32 -1.75
C CYS A 242 -2.49 -1.97 -2.02
N LEU A 243 -1.14 -1.94 -1.97
CA LEU A 243 -0.35 -0.85 -2.52
C LEU A 243 -0.42 -0.93 -4.05
N GLU A 244 -1.17 -0.04 -4.68
CA GLU A 244 -1.46 -0.07 -6.11
C GLU A 244 -0.34 0.57 -6.93
N GLU A 245 0.08 1.81 -6.57
CA GLU A 245 1.14 2.52 -7.27
C GLU A 245 1.92 3.45 -6.33
N ILE A 246 3.20 3.67 -6.63
CA ILE A 246 4.05 4.70 -6.02
C ILE A 246 4.41 5.70 -7.12
N PHE A 247 4.01 6.94 -6.95
CA PHE A 247 4.22 7.99 -7.94
C PHE A 247 5.56 8.69 -7.69
N PHE A 248 6.38 8.78 -8.75
CA PHE A 248 7.62 9.55 -8.80
C PHE A 248 7.49 10.76 -9.73
N ASP A 249 6.32 10.93 -10.33
CA ASP A 249 5.97 11.95 -11.29
C ASP A 249 4.59 12.52 -10.97
N GLU A 250 4.46 13.86 -10.92
CA GLU A 250 3.20 14.52 -10.57
C GLU A 250 2.16 14.44 -11.68
N GLU A 251 2.57 14.44 -12.95
CA GLU A 251 1.66 14.32 -14.09
C GLU A 251 1.00 12.93 -14.08
N ARG A 252 1.80 11.87 -13.82
CA ARG A 252 1.26 10.52 -13.67
C ARG A 252 0.27 10.42 -12.52
N ARG A 253 0.61 10.99 -11.35
CA ARG A 253 -0.32 11.03 -10.20
C ARG A 253 -1.62 11.73 -10.57
N GLN A 254 -1.53 12.92 -11.20
CA GLN A 254 -2.70 13.70 -11.60
C GLN A 254 -3.57 12.95 -12.61
N ALA A 255 -2.96 12.29 -13.62
CA ALA A 255 -3.69 11.48 -14.60
C ALA A 255 -4.49 10.35 -13.95
N VAL A 256 -3.96 9.72 -12.89
CA VAL A 256 -4.69 8.70 -12.12
C VAL A 256 -5.86 9.34 -11.39
N ILE A 257 -5.65 10.47 -10.69
CA ILE A 257 -6.72 11.21 -9.99
C ILE A 257 -7.85 11.59 -10.96
N ASP A 258 -7.52 12.14 -12.12
CA ASP A 258 -8.50 12.54 -13.13
C ASP A 258 -9.35 11.33 -13.60
N SER A 259 -8.71 10.16 -13.76
CA SER A 259 -9.41 8.91 -14.13
C SER A 259 -10.35 8.37 -13.05
N LEU A 260 -10.16 8.76 -11.80
CA LEU A 260 -11.07 8.40 -10.71
C LEU A 260 -12.34 9.25 -10.70
N HIS A 261 -12.27 10.45 -11.27
CA HIS A 261 -13.38 11.41 -11.34
C HIS A 261 -14.13 11.36 -12.69
N ALA A 262 -13.59 10.66 -13.70
CA ALA A 262 -14.23 10.41 -14.99
C ALA A 262 -15.25 9.25 -14.88
#